data_e8f9a74ab349341ce827bd4e0d60ca3a
#
_entry.id   e8f9a74ab349341ce827bd4e0d60ca3a
#
_cell.length_a   1.000
_cell.length_b   1.000
_cell.length_c   1.000
_cell.angle_alpha   90.00
_cell.angle_beta   90.00
_cell.angle_gamma   90.00
#
_symmetry.space_group_name_H-M   'P 1'
#
loop_
_entity.id
_entity.type
_entity.pdbx_description
1 polymer ?
#
loop_
_entity_poly.entity_id
_entity_poly.type
_entity_poly.pdbx_seq_one_letter_code
_entity_poly.pdbx_strand_id
1 'polypeptide(L)'
;MKRKALIIGCIIFFLLIDQLTKIYIKSSFSSNETNFIFGNWFALNYIENPGMAFGTTFGSEIWHKLALSLLRVVAIIFIGIFIYKEIKKDAKIEYLIAISLIFSGATGNLIDSMLYDFIFPFNPCEGFNQLAGSGIKMDCMDYGFKQTLEVRHQGFLLGNVVDMFQFNVIWPSWVPYFSGKQIFPAIWNVADACITSGVILIIIRQKKYFPKKVLQDEEEEITI
;
A
#
# COMPACT_ATOMS: atom_id res chain seq x y z
N MET A 1 -14.37 26.41 -5.91
CA MET A 1 -13.36 26.00 -6.92
C MET A 1 -11.99 25.68 -6.30
N LYS A 2 -11.37 26.56 -5.52
CA LYS A 2 -10.00 26.38 -4.97
C LYS A 2 -9.81 25.09 -4.16
N ARG A 3 -10.75 24.70 -3.28
CA ARG A 3 -10.66 23.46 -2.46
C ARG A 3 -10.64 22.18 -3.31
N LYS A 4 -11.52 22.08 -4.32
CA LYS A 4 -11.52 20.91 -5.23
C LYS A 4 -10.20 20.76 -5.96
N ALA A 5 -9.68 21.87 -6.49
CA ALA A 5 -8.39 21.87 -7.19
C ALA A 5 -7.24 21.44 -6.27
N LEU A 6 -7.23 21.90 -5.00
CA LEU A 6 -6.24 21.49 -4.01
C LEU A 6 -6.29 19.99 -3.72
N ILE A 7 -7.48 19.43 -3.51
CA ILE A 7 -7.65 17.99 -3.23
C ILE A 7 -7.25 17.13 -4.43
N ILE A 8 -7.67 17.51 -5.63
CA ILE A 8 -7.27 16.81 -6.86
C ILE A 8 -5.75 16.91 -7.06
N GLY A 9 -5.17 18.10 -6.85
CA GLY A 9 -3.72 18.31 -6.92
C GLY A 9 -2.96 17.44 -5.91
N CYS A 10 -3.45 17.34 -4.68
CA CYS A 10 -2.89 16.47 -3.64
C CYS A 10 -2.92 14.98 -4.06
N ILE A 11 -4.06 14.49 -4.57
CA ILE A 11 -4.21 13.12 -5.06
C ILE A 11 -3.21 12.83 -6.19
N ILE A 12 -3.18 13.69 -7.21
CA ILE A 12 -2.28 13.53 -8.36
C ILE A 12 -0.82 13.55 -7.93
N PHE A 13 -0.44 14.47 -7.04
CA PHE A 13 0.92 14.61 -6.55
C PHE A 13 1.42 13.33 -5.86
N PHE A 14 0.65 12.77 -4.94
CA PHE A 14 1.05 11.56 -4.24
C PHE A 14 1.01 10.31 -5.13
N LEU A 15 0.06 10.22 -6.06
CA LEU A 15 0.05 9.15 -7.07
C LEU A 15 1.27 9.22 -7.98
N LEU A 16 1.66 10.41 -8.42
CA LEU A 16 2.85 10.57 -9.27
C LEU A 16 4.13 10.16 -8.52
N ILE A 17 4.31 10.61 -7.27
CA ILE A 17 5.48 10.22 -6.48
C ILE A 17 5.51 8.70 -6.29
N ASP A 18 4.38 8.09 -5.90
CA ASP A 18 4.29 6.64 -5.71
C ASP A 18 4.66 5.88 -6.98
N GLN A 19 4.03 6.21 -8.11
CA GLN A 19 4.26 5.49 -9.35
C GLN A 19 5.66 5.74 -9.94
N LEU A 20 6.18 6.96 -9.85
CA LEU A 20 7.53 7.26 -10.32
C LEU A 20 8.59 6.51 -9.52
N THR A 21 8.46 6.45 -8.19
CA THR A 21 9.39 5.70 -7.34
C THR A 21 9.31 4.20 -7.62
N LYS A 22 8.11 3.64 -7.76
CA LYS A 22 7.90 2.22 -8.08
C LYS A 22 8.46 1.83 -9.44
N ILE A 23 8.18 2.63 -10.48
CA ILE A 23 8.73 2.41 -11.83
C ILE A 23 10.25 2.48 -11.80
N TYR A 24 10.83 3.47 -11.12
CA TYR A 24 12.28 3.61 -10.97
C TYR A 24 12.90 2.37 -10.31
N ILE A 25 12.36 1.93 -9.19
CA ILE A 25 12.86 0.75 -8.47
C ILE A 25 12.75 -0.51 -9.32
N LYS A 26 11.56 -0.77 -9.90
CA LYS A 26 11.32 -1.97 -10.71
C LYS A 26 12.16 -2.02 -11.99
N SER A 27 12.55 -0.85 -12.52
CA SER A 27 13.37 -0.76 -13.74
C SER A 27 14.87 -0.78 -13.48
N SER A 28 15.31 -0.42 -12.27
CA SER A 28 16.73 -0.15 -11.98
C SER A 28 17.35 -1.11 -10.98
N PHE A 29 16.53 -1.85 -10.22
CA PHE A 29 17.02 -2.75 -9.18
C PHE A 29 16.81 -4.22 -9.58
N SER A 30 17.77 -5.06 -9.20
CA SER A 30 17.58 -6.51 -9.22
C SER A 30 16.72 -6.95 -8.03
N SER A 31 16.08 -8.09 -8.16
CA SER A 31 15.26 -8.67 -7.07
C SER A 31 16.07 -8.85 -5.78
N ASN A 32 15.50 -8.45 -4.66
CA ASN A 32 16.13 -8.45 -3.35
C ASN A 32 17.44 -7.61 -3.26
N GLU A 33 17.70 -6.75 -4.23
CA GLU A 33 18.80 -5.82 -4.15
C GLU A 33 18.53 -4.80 -3.04
N THR A 34 19.54 -4.63 -2.16
CA THR A 34 19.46 -3.71 -1.02
C THR A 34 20.53 -2.64 -1.14
N ASN A 35 20.11 -1.39 -1.24
CA ASN A 35 20.97 -0.22 -1.29
C ASN A 35 20.75 0.68 -0.08
N PHE A 36 21.75 0.82 0.79
CA PHE A 36 21.69 1.69 1.96
C PHE A 36 21.76 3.17 1.55
N ILE A 37 20.76 3.96 1.99
CA ILE A 37 20.67 5.39 1.68
C ILE A 37 21.17 6.26 2.83
N PHE A 38 20.75 5.92 4.07
CA PHE A 38 21.17 6.65 5.26
C PHE A 38 21.81 5.71 6.27
N GLY A 39 23.15 5.71 6.31
CA GLY A 39 23.89 4.80 7.17
C GLY A 39 23.46 3.35 6.96
N ASN A 40 23.37 2.60 8.05
CA ASN A 40 22.94 1.19 8.00
C ASN A 40 21.47 1.00 8.45
N TRP A 41 20.72 2.09 8.70
CA TRP A 41 19.38 1.98 9.30
C TRP A 41 18.24 2.16 8.30
N PHE A 42 18.46 2.77 7.12
CA PHE A 42 17.47 2.95 6.09
C PHE A 42 18.00 2.54 4.73
N ALA A 43 17.28 1.67 4.05
CA ALA A 43 17.67 1.11 2.76
C ALA A 43 16.51 1.11 1.76
N LEU A 44 16.88 1.11 0.47
CA LEU A 44 16.00 0.67 -0.60
C LEU A 44 16.23 -0.81 -0.83
N ASN A 45 15.20 -1.61 -0.71
CA ASN A 45 15.22 -3.04 -0.95
C ASN A 45 14.06 -3.42 -1.88
N TYR A 46 14.39 -3.79 -3.13
CA TYR A 46 13.36 -4.13 -4.09
C TYR A 46 12.74 -5.49 -3.82
N ILE A 47 11.44 -5.48 -3.55
CA ILE A 47 10.61 -6.67 -3.44
C ILE A 47 9.25 -6.44 -4.08
N GLU A 48 8.61 -7.51 -4.55
CA GLU A 48 7.22 -7.45 -4.96
C GLU A 48 6.33 -8.24 -3.99
N ASN A 49 5.24 -7.59 -3.61
CA ASN A 49 4.29 -8.09 -2.63
C ASN A 49 2.99 -8.52 -3.35
N PRO A 50 2.45 -9.72 -3.11
CA PRO A 50 1.16 -10.11 -3.66
C PRO A 50 -0.01 -9.23 -3.17
N GLY A 51 0.29 -8.23 -2.36
CA GLY A 51 -0.64 -7.19 -1.94
C GLY A 51 -1.25 -7.43 -0.57
N MET A 52 -0.61 -8.25 0.26
CA MET A 52 -0.97 -8.45 1.65
C MET A 52 0.14 -7.96 2.58
N ALA A 53 -0.27 -7.56 3.78
CA ALA A 53 0.70 -7.17 4.80
C ALA A 53 1.68 -8.31 5.11
N PHE A 54 2.95 -7.96 5.25
CA PHE A 54 4.04 -8.89 5.62
C PHE A 54 4.27 -10.05 4.63
N GLY A 55 3.97 -9.87 3.34
CA GLY A 55 4.24 -10.88 2.32
C GLY A 55 3.41 -12.16 2.43
N THR A 56 2.34 -12.14 3.23
CA THR A 56 1.42 -13.27 3.33
C THR A 56 0.56 -13.41 2.07
N THR A 57 0.06 -14.63 1.79
CA THR A 57 -0.92 -14.89 0.73
C THR A 57 -2.15 -15.54 1.33
N PHE A 58 -3.34 -15.25 0.82
CA PHE A 58 -4.57 -15.95 1.20
C PHE A 58 -4.63 -17.39 0.66
N GLY A 59 -3.72 -17.74 -0.23
CA GLY A 59 -3.63 -19.04 -0.90
C GLY A 59 -3.08 -18.90 -2.31
N SER A 60 -2.89 -20.01 -2.99
CA SER A 60 -2.28 -20.10 -4.33
C SER A 60 -3.29 -19.95 -5.48
N GLU A 61 -4.57 -20.05 -5.19
CA GLU A 61 -5.62 -19.94 -6.18
C GLU A 61 -5.83 -18.52 -6.68
N ILE A 62 -6.13 -18.35 -7.96
CA ILE A 62 -6.36 -17.07 -8.63
C ILE A 62 -7.42 -16.22 -7.92
N TRP A 63 -8.44 -16.87 -7.35
CA TRP A 63 -9.56 -16.20 -6.69
C TRP A 63 -9.14 -15.39 -5.46
N HIS A 64 -8.11 -15.84 -4.74
CA HIS A 64 -7.63 -15.12 -3.55
C HIS A 64 -7.06 -13.74 -3.93
N LYS A 65 -6.27 -13.69 -4.99
CA LYS A 65 -5.70 -12.43 -5.50
C LYS A 65 -6.76 -11.54 -6.12
N LEU A 66 -7.66 -12.11 -6.91
CA LEU A 66 -8.77 -11.36 -7.52
C LEU A 66 -9.70 -10.77 -6.46
N ALA A 67 -10.07 -11.54 -5.44
CA ALA A 67 -10.93 -11.06 -4.36
C ALA A 67 -10.31 -9.86 -3.64
N LEU A 68 -9.00 -9.92 -3.34
CA LEU A 68 -8.26 -8.81 -2.72
C LEU A 68 -8.27 -7.56 -3.62
N SER A 69 -7.99 -7.73 -4.91
CA SER A 69 -7.95 -6.62 -5.87
C SER A 69 -9.34 -6.01 -6.08
N LEU A 70 -10.39 -6.83 -6.17
CA LEU A 70 -11.78 -6.35 -6.27
C LEU A 70 -12.21 -5.60 -5.01
N LEU A 71 -11.84 -6.09 -3.82
CA LEU A 71 -12.10 -5.38 -2.56
C LEU A 71 -11.45 -3.99 -2.56
N ARG A 72 -10.23 -3.86 -3.09
CA ARG A 72 -9.55 -2.57 -3.25
C ARG A 72 -10.31 -1.65 -4.21
N VAL A 73 -10.75 -2.16 -5.36
CA VAL A 73 -11.56 -1.38 -6.32
C VAL A 73 -12.80 -0.83 -5.64
N VAL A 74 -13.54 -1.69 -4.94
CA VAL A 74 -14.76 -1.29 -4.22
C VAL A 74 -14.43 -0.23 -3.16
N ALA A 75 -13.41 -0.44 -2.35
CA ALA A 75 -12.99 0.51 -1.32
C ALA A 75 -12.63 1.88 -1.93
N ILE A 76 -11.87 1.92 -3.03
CA ILE A 76 -11.48 3.16 -3.72
C ILE A 76 -12.71 3.90 -4.24
N ILE A 77 -13.68 3.20 -4.84
CA ILE A 77 -14.92 3.82 -5.30
C ILE A 77 -15.66 4.46 -4.12
N PHE A 78 -15.81 3.74 -3.00
CA PHE A 78 -16.47 4.28 -1.80
C PHE A 78 -15.74 5.49 -1.23
N ILE A 79 -14.41 5.43 -1.12
CA ILE A 79 -13.61 6.56 -0.62
C ILE A 79 -13.73 7.76 -1.58
N GLY A 80 -13.71 7.55 -2.89
CA GLY A 80 -13.89 8.62 -3.88
C GLY A 80 -15.25 9.31 -3.77
N ILE A 81 -16.35 8.53 -3.66
CA ILE A 81 -17.69 9.05 -3.42
C ILE A 81 -17.74 9.81 -2.09
N PHE A 82 -17.08 9.29 -1.06
CA PHE A 82 -17.04 9.91 0.25
C PHE A 82 -16.30 11.26 0.21
N ILE A 83 -15.13 11.34 -0.42
CA ILE A 83 -14.39 12.59 -0.63
C ILE A 83 -15.27 13.63 -1.34
N TYR A 84 -15.97 13.21 -2.40
CA TYR A 84 -16.85 14.10 -3.12
C TYR A 84 -17.97 14.67 -2.25
N LYS A 85 -18.61 13.83 -1.42
CA LYS A 85 -19.65 14.24 -0.46
C LYS A 85 -19.10 15.21 0.60
N GLU A 86 -17.92 14.91 1.16
CA GLU A 86 -17.31 15.75 2.20
C GLU A 86 -16.82 17.12 1.65
N ILE A 87 -16.38 17.17 0.40
CA ILE A 87 -16.09 18.45 -0.28
C ILE A 87 -17.37 19.30 -0.40
N LYS A 88 -18.53 18.69 -0.70
CA LYS A 88 -19.81 19.40 -0.80
C LYS A 88 -20.33 19.93 0.56
N LYS A 89 -19.98 19.26 1.65
CA LYS A 89 -20.33 19.67 3.01
C LYS A 89 -19.37 20.70 3.59
N ASP A 90 -18.41 21.22 2.79
CA ASP A 90 -17.36 22.11 3.25
C ASP A 90 -16.53 21.58 4.43
N ALA A 91 -16.31 20.26 4.48
CA ALA A 91 -15.52 19.63 5.52
C ALA A 91 -14.13 20.28 5.69
N LYS A 92 -13.52 20.12 6.86
CA LYS A 92 -12.22 20.71 7.17
C LYS A 92 -11.15 20.24 6.18
N ILE A 93 -10.32 21.16 5.71
CA ILE A 93 -9.31 20.87 4.69
C ILE A 93 -8.32 19.80 5.13
N GLU A 94 -7.90 19.80 6.40
CA GLU A 94 -7.01 18.78 6.97
C GLU A 94 -7.63 17.37 6.86
N TYR A 95 -8.95 17.26 7.10
CA TYR A 95 -9.68 16.01 6.98
C TYR A 95 -9.76 15.54 5.54
N LEU A 96 -10.05 16.45 4.61
CA LEU A 96 -10.05 16.15 3.18
C LEU A 96 -8.68 15.69 2.69
N ILE A 97 -7.59 16.33 3.16
CA ILE A 97 -6.22 15.89 2.85
C ILE A 97 -5.96 14.49 3.40
N ALA A 98 -6.36 14.19 4.65
CA ALA A 98 -6.17 12.88 5.24
C ALA A 98 -6.87 11.76 4.45
N ILE A 99 -8.12 11.98 4.03
CA ILE A 99 -8.85 10.99 3.21
C ILE A 99 -8.23 10.89 1.81
N SER A 100 -7.74 12.00 1.26
CA SER A 100 -7.08 12.01 -0.05
C SER A 100 -5.77 11.23 -0.05
N LEU A 101 -5.01 11.27 1.05
CA LEU A 101 -3.83 10.43 1.24
C LEU A 101 -4.21 8.94 1.21
N ILE A 102 -5.25 8.54 1.94
CA ILE A 102 -5.74 7.15 1.93
C ILE A 102 -6.19 6.74 0.52
N PHE A 103 -6.93 7.62 -0.16
CA PHE A 103 -7.37 7.39 -1.53
C PHE A 103 -6.20 7.22 -2.50
N SER A 104 -5.21 8.11 -2.43
CA SER A 104 -4.03 8.07 -3.30
C SER A 104 -3.22 6.79 -3.08
N GLY A 105 -2.97 6.42 -1.83
CA GLY A 105 -2.21 5.21 -1.52
C GLY A 105 -2.96 3.94 -1.97
N ALA A 106 -4.26 3.83 -1.67
CA ALA A 106 -5.05 2.68 -2.12
C ALA A 106 -5.06 2.58 -3.65
N THR A 107 -5.19 3.72 -4.34
CA THR A 107 -5.19 3.78 -5.81
C THR A 107 -3.81 3.43 -6.37
N GLY A 108 -2.72 3.91 -5.77
CA GLY A 108 -1.35 3.58 -6.18
C GLY A 108 -1.10 2.07 -6.17
N ASN A 109 -1.39 1.40 -5.06
CA ASN A 109 -1.24 -0.05 -4.96
C ASN A 109 -2.21 -0.84 -5.87
N LEU A 110 -3.37 -0.27 -6.24
CA LEU A 110 -4.26 -0.87 -7.22
C LEU A 110 -3.71 -0.76 -8.64
N ILE A 111 -3.09 0.37 -9.02
CA ILE A 111 -2.47 0.58 -10.33
C ILE A 111 -1.42 -0.50 -10.59
N ASP A 112 -0.57 -0.82 -9.62
CA ASP A 112 0.42 -1.89 -9.74
C ASP A 112 -0.28 -3.22 -10.08
N SER A 113 -1.32 -3.59 -9.31
CA SER A 113 -2.06 -4.84 -9.52
C SER A 113 -2.78 -4.91 -10.87
N MET A 114 -3.19 -3.76 -11.40
CA MET A 114 -3.91 -3.69 -12.68
C MET A 114 -2.98 -3.72 -13.91
N LEU A 115 -1.84 -3.04 -13.83
CA LEU A 115 -1.08 -2.67 -15.01
C LEU A 115 0.33 -3.26 -15.08
N TYR A 116 0.98 -3.60 -13.97
CA TYR A 116 2.39 -3.93 -13.95
C TYR A 116 2.73 -5.24 -14.67
N ASP A 117 1.82 -6.20 -14.68
CA ASP A 117 1.99 -7.44 -15.46
C ASP A 117 1.94 -7.22 -16.97
N PHE A 118 1.43 -6.06 -17.44
CA PHE A 118 1.42 -5.70 -18.86
C PHE A 118 2.58 -4.77 -19.25
N ILE A 119 3.09 -4.00 -18.29
CA ILE A 119 4.13 -2.98 -18.55
C ILE A 119 5.52 -3.58 -18.40
N PHE A 120 5.70 -4.51 -17.45
CA PHE A 120 7.00 -5.07 -17.14
C PHE A 120 7.09 -6.54 -17.53
N PRO A 121 8.28 -7.02 -18.00
CA PRO A 121 8.47 -8.43 -18.31
C PRO A 121 8.36 -9.28 -17.04
N PHE A 122 7.73 -10.44 -17.18
CA PHE A 122 7.63 -11.43 -16.11
C PHE A 122 8.87 -12.33 -16.11
N ASN A 123 9.53 -12.43 -14.96
CA ASN A 123 10.66 -13.33 -14.77
C ASN A 123 10.26 -14.47 -13.80
N PRO A 124 10.16 -15.73 -14.27
CA PRO A 124 9.79 -16.87 -13.42
C PRO A 124 10.86 -17.23 -12.38
N CYS A 125 12.11 -16.77 -12.56
CA CYS A 125 13.19 -17.02 -11.61
C CYS A 125 13.11 -16.16 -10.34
N GLU A 126 12.36 -15.04 -10.39
CA GLU A 126 12.21 -14.18 -9.25
C GLU A 126 11.38 -14.81 -8.13
N GLY A 127 11.93 -14.87 -6.92
CA GLY A 127 11.30 -15.54 -5.78
C GLY A 127 9.88 -15.05 -5.48
N PHE A 128 9.60 -13.76 -5.65
CA PHE A 128 8.25 -13.19 -5.45
C PHE A 128 7.25 -13.55 -6.57
N ASN A 129 7.72 -14.13 -7.69
CA ASN A 129 6.87 -14.68 -8.74
C ASN A 129 6.61 -16.18 -8.57
N GLN A 130 7.31 -16.84 -7.64
CA GLN A 130 7.12 -18.26 -7.36
C GLN A 130 5.94 -18.44 -6.38
N LEU A 131 5.05 -19.36 -6.72
CA LEU A 131 3.87 -19.66 -5.90
C LEU A 131 3.52 -21.15 -6.01
N ALA A 132 3.92 -21.92 -5.03
CA ALA A 132 3.60 -23.35 -4.96
C ALA A 132 2.07 -23.56 -4.86
N GLY A 133 1.55 -24.55 -5.60
CA GLY A 133 0.13 -24.86 -5.63
C GLY A 133 -0.70 -23.99 -6.57
N SER A 134 -0.07 -23.13 -7.39
CA SER A 134 -0.76 -22.32 -8.40
C SER A 134 -1.21 -23.13 -9.63
N GLY A 135 -0.56 -24.27 -9.89
CA GLY A 135 -0.75 -25.09 -11.07
C GLY A 135 -0.11 -24.54 -12.35
N ILE A 136 0.45 -23.32 -12.34
CA ILE A 136 1.13 -22.73 -13.50
C ILE A 136 2.60 -23.02 -13.44
N LYS A 137 3.10 -23.80 -14.39
CA LYS A 137 4.52 -24.20 -14.47
C LYS A 137 5.24 -23.39 -15.55
N MET A 138 6.37 -22.80 -15.19
CA MET A 138 7.26 -22.09 -16.11
C MET A 138 8.71 -22.53 -15.91
N ASP A 139 9.48 -22.49 -16.99
CA ASP A 139 10.90 -22.80 -16.95
C ASP A 139 11.70 -21.57 -16.53
N CYS A 140 12.56 -21.76 -15.56
CA CYS A 140 13.55 -20.80 -15.11
C CYS A 140 14.94 -21.30 -15.50
N MET A 141 15.76 -20.42 -16.09
CA MET A 141 17.18 -20.67 -16.37
C MET A 141 18.00 -19.90 -15.36
N ASP A 142 18.57 -20.59 -14.40
CA ASP A 142 19.43 -19.99 -13.38
C ASP A 142 20.79 -20.67 -13.33
N TYR A 143 21.88 -19.90 -13.38
CA TYR A 143 23.27 -20.39 -13.46
C TYR A 143 23.50 -21.51 -14.49
N GLY A 144 22.79 -21.47 -15.63
CA GLY A 144 22.93 -22.48 -16.69
C GLY A 144 22.13 -23.77 -16.45
N PHE A 145 21.39 -23.88 -15.37
CA PHE A 145 20.51 -24.99 -15.08
C PHE A 145 19.05 -24.62 -15.38
N LYS A 146 18.35 -25.52 -16.05
CA LYS A 146 16.92 -25.38 -16.30
C LYS A 146 16.13 -26.01 -15.14
N GLN A 147 15.28 -25.22 -14.50
CA GLN A 147 14.38 -25.66 -13.46
C GLN A 147 12.93 -25.27 -13.80
N THR A 148 12.01 -26.19 -13.66
CA THR A 148 10.58 -25.89 -13.82
C THR A 148 9.99 -25.53 -12.46
N LEU A 149 9.44 -24.32 -12.33
CA LEU A 149 8.90 -23.76 -11.09
C LEU A 149 7.40 -23.47 -11.25
N GLU A 150 6.67 -23.56 -10.15
CA GLU A 150 5.31 -23.04 -10.09
C GLU A 150 5.33 -21.54 -9.81
N VAL A 151 4.63 -20.77 -10.64
CA VAL A 151 4.63 -19.32 -10.61
C VAL A 151 3.22 -18.78 -10.37
N ARG A 152 3.13 -17.54 -9.88
CA ARG A 152 1.86 -16.84 -9.66
C ARG A 152 1.08 -16.62 -10.96
N HIS A 153 -0.21 -16.46 -10.83
CA HIS A 153 -1.07 -16.01 -11.92
C HIS A 153 -0.70 -14.58 -12.34
N GLN A 154 -0.81 -14.30 -13.63
CA GLN A 154 -0.55 -13.00 -14.25
C GLN A 154 -1.80 -12.45 -14.90
N GLY A 155 -1.88 -11.12 -15.06
CA GLY A 155 -2.91 -10.43 -15.80
C GLY A 155 -3.55 -9.28 -15.04
N PHE A 156 -4.67 -8.80 -15.57
CA PHE A 156 -5.42 -7.68 -14.99
C PHE A 156 -5.86 -7.99 -13.55
N LEU A 157 -5.54 -7.09 -12.62
CA LEU A 157 -5.77 -7.24 -11.18
C LEU A 157 -4.92 -8.31 -10.46
N LEU A 158 -3.96 -8.92 -11.15
CA LEU A 158 -3.12 -9.99 -10.61
C LEU A 158 -1.66 -9.55 -10.36
N GLY A 159 -1.26 -8.37 -10.82
CA GLY A 159 0.08 -7.81 -10.63
C GLY A 159 0.44 -7.66 -9.15
N ASN A 160 1.71 -7.84 -8.82
CA ASN A 160 2.25 -7.59 -7.50
C ASN A 160 2.46 -6.10 -7.26
N VAL A 161 2.41 -5.70 -6.00
CA VAL A 161 2.72 -4.33 -5.55
C VAL A 161 4.23 -4.22 -5.35
N VAL A 162 4.84 -3.14 -5.84
CA VAL A 162 6.26 -2.88 -5.66
C VAL A 162 6.50 -2.20 -4.32
N ASP A 163 7.32 -2.82 -3.47
CA ASP A 163 7.77 -2.30 -2.19
C ASP A 163 9.27 -2.04 -2.22
N MET A 164 9.74 -1.02 -1.45
CA MET A 164 11.13 -0.59 -1.55
C MET A 164 11.77 -0.06 -0.26
N PHE A 165 11.00 0.55 0.64
CA PHE A 165 11.56 1.19 1.83
C PHE A 165 11.69 0.20 2.98
N GLN A 166 12.89 0.06 3.53
CA GLN A 166 13.17 -0.82 4.63
C GLN A 166 13.88 -0.08 5.77
N PHE A 167 13.35 -0.23 6.98
CA PHE A 167 14.07 0.16 8.19
C PHE A 167 14.91 -1.02 8.70
N ASN A 168 16.23 -0.89 8.63
CA ASN A 168 17.17 -1.90 9.11
C ASN A 168 17.63 -1.60 10.54
N VAL A 169 16.66 -1.42 11.45
CA VAL A 169 16.92 -1.17 12.88
C VAL A 169 16.61 -2.44 13.66
N ILE A 170 17.58 -2.90 14.42
CA ILE A 170 17.46 -4.13 15.22
C ILE A 170 17.29 -3.81 16.70
N TRP A 171 16.60 -4.69 17.40
CA TRP A 171 16.48 -4.59 18.85
C TRP A 171 17.86 -4.77 19.51
N PRO A 172 18.18 -3.91 20.51
CA PRO A 172 19.43 -4.04 21.25
C PRO A 172 19.55 -5.41 21.96
N SER A 173 20.78 -5.85 22.19
CA SER A 173 21.08 -7.16 22.79
C SER A 173 20.50 -7.37 24.20
N TRP A 174 20.22 -6.28 24.91
CA TRP A 174 19.65 -6.31 26.26
C TRP A 174 18.11 -6.52 26.30
N VAL A 175 17.42 -6.48 25.14
CA VAL A 175 15.97 -6.69 25.10
C VAL A 175 15.66 -8.19 24.99
N PRO A 176 15.04 -8.82 26.02
CA PRO A 176 14.71 -10.24 25.97
C PRO A 176 13.76 -10.57 24.81
N TYR A 177 13.91 -11.76 24.21
CA TYR A 177 13.09 -12.32 23.10
C TYR A 177 13.18 -11.58 21.76
N PHE A 178 13.57 -10.29 21.72
CA PHE A 178 13.63 -9.49 20.50
C PHE A 178 15.06 -9.19 20.06
N SER A 179 16.07 -9.46 20.90
CA SER A 179 17.48 -9.23 20.59
C SER A 179 17.87 -9.73 19.19
N GLY A 180 18.48 -8.86 18.40
CA GLY A 180 18.92 -9.16 17.03
C GLY A 180 17.81 -9.25 15.98
N LYS A 181 16.53 -9.13 16.36
CA LYS A 181 15.41 -9.07 15.41
C LYS A 181 15.20 -7.63 14.95
N GLN A 182 14.72 -7.44 13.72
CA GLN A 182 14.32 -6.12 13.23
C GLN A 182 13.15 -5.56 14.05
N ILE A 183 13.21 -4.26 14.37
CA ILE A 183 12.12 -3.53 15.04
C ILE A 183 10.91 -3.42 14.13
N PHE A 184 11.15 -3.16 12.84
CA PHE A 184 10.12 -3.06 11.81
C PHE A 184 10.57 -3.84 10.57
N PRO A 185 10.19 -5.11 10.45
CA PRO A 185 10.65 -5.97 9.37
C PRO A 185 9.93 -5.74 8.03
N ALA A 186 8.83 -4.97 8.01
CA ALA A 186 8.09 -4.72 6.79
C ALA A 186 8.87 -3.84 5.82
N ILE A 187 8.84 -4.21 4.54
CA ILE A 187 9.23 -3.36 3.43
C ILE A 187 7.95 -2.71 2.90
N TRP A 188 7.99 -1.41 2.63
CA TRP A 188 6.83 -0.60 2.30
C TRP A 188 7.13 0.39 1.18
N ASN A 189 6.09 1.08 0.68
CA ASN A 189 6.18 2.02 -0.42
C ASN A 189 5.50 3.37 -0.08
N VAL A 190 5.51 4.32 -1.02
CA VAL A 190 4.90 5.65 -0.83
C VAL A 190 3.39 5.54 -0.59
N ALA A 191 2.71 4.62 -1.28
CA ALA A 191 1.27 4.42 -1.10
C ALA A 191 0.92 3.98 0.33
N ASP A 192 1.73 3.09 0.93
CA ASP A 192 1.55 2.63 2.32
C ASP A 192 1.80 3.77 3.31
N ALA A 193 2.81 4.61 3.06
CA ALA A 193 3.04 5.82 3.85
C ALA A 193 1.85 6.78 3.79
N CYS A 194 1.25 6.97 2.61
CA CYS A 194 0.07 7.80 2.44
C CYS A 194 -1.12 7.25 3.21
N ILE A 195 -1.42 5.96 3.08
CA ILE A 195 -2.52 5.31 3.81
C ILE A 195 -2.31 5.47 5.32
N THR A 196 -1.14 5.10 5.81
CA THR A 196 -0.80 5.14 7.24
C THR A 196 -0.89 6.56 7.79
N SER A 197 -0.29 7.54 7.11
CA SER A 197 -0.33 8.95 7.51
C SER A 197 -1.75 9.51 7.53
N GLY A 198 -2.57 9.18 6.52
CA GLY A 198 -3.96 9.58 6.45
C GLY A 198 -4.80 9.02 7.60
N VAL A 199 -4.63 7.72 7.90
CA VAL A 199 -5.32 7.05 9.01
C VAL A 199 -4.88 7.64 10.36
N ILE A 200 -3.58 7.79 10.59
CA ILE A 200 -3.04 8.38 11.83
C ILE A 200 -3.59 9.81 12.03
N LEU A 201 -3.62 10.63 10.98
CA LEU A 201 -4.14 11.99 11.06
C LEU A 201 -5.62 12.02 11.45
N ILE A 202 -6.44 11.11 10.90
CA ILE A 202 -7.85 10.97 11.26
C ILE A 202 -8.00 10.56 12.72
N ILE A 203 -7.24 9.57 13.19
CA ILE A 203 -7.30 9.08 14.58
C ILE A 203 -6.91 10.17 15.56
N ILE A 204 -5.78 10.85 15.35
CA ILE A 204 -5.29 11.90 16.25
C ILE A 204 -6.27 13.09 16.31
N ARG A 205 -6.87 13.44 15.16
CA ARG A 205 -7.75 14.60 15.04
C ARG A 205 -9.24 14.25 15.09
N GLN A 206 -9.60 13.02 15.46
CA GLN A 206 -11.00 12.54 15.43
C GLN A 206 -11.98 13.46 16.18
N LYS A 207 -11.62 13.98 17.36
CA LYS A 207 -12.46 14.90 18.13
C LYS A 207 -12.69 16.22 17.39
N LYS A 208 -11.72 16.70 16.60
CA LYS A 208 -11.83 17.90 15.77
C LYS A 208 -12.69 17.66 14.53
N TYR A 209 -12.61 16.46 13.94
CA TYR A 209 -13.33 16.13 12.72
C TYR A 209 -14.77 15.70 13.00
N PHE A 210 -14.98 14.98 14.10
CA PHE A 210 -16.27 14.47 14.54
C PHE A 210 -16.61 14.97 15.95
N PRO A 211 -16.97 16.27 16.11
CA PRO A 211 -17.36 16.81 17.41
C PRO A 211 -18.62 16.07 17.87
N LYS A 212 -18.65 15.63 19.15
CA LYS A 212 -19.87 15.10 19.74
C LYS A 212 -20.94 16.18 19.68
N LYS A 213 -22.13 15.90 19.13
CA LYS A 213 -23.31 16.71 19.35
C LYS A 213 -23.57 16.69 20.86
N VAL A 214 -23.42 17.83 21.51
CA VAL A 214 -23.94 18.01 22.86
C VAL A 214 -25.47 17.97 22.69
N LEU A 215 -26.10 16.96 23.27
CA LEU A 215 -27.55 16.92 23.41
C LEU A 215 -27.95 18.06 24.37
N GLN A 216 -28.28 19.23 23.84
CA GLN A 216 -28.74 20.42 24.59
C GLN A 216 -30.26 20.53 24.59
N ASP A 217 -30.99 19.45 24.42
CA ASP A 217 -32.45 19.54 24.21
C ASP A 217 -33.30 18.82 25.27
N GLU A 218 -32.79 18.57 26.50
CA GLU A 218 -33.63 17.93 27.56
C GLU A 218 -33.76 18.76 28.87
N GLU A 219 -33.27 20.00 28.95
CA GLU A 219 -33.42 20.82 30.18
C GLU A 219 -34.51 21.91 30.12
N GLU A 220 -35.22 22.11 29.02
CA GLU A 220 -36.27 23.12 28.93
C GLU A 220 -37.72 22.60 29.19
N GLU A 221 -37.94 21.32 29.42
CA GLU A 221 -39.29 20.76 29.65
C GLU A 221 -39.63 20.43 31.11
N ILE A 222 -38.80 20.77 32.09
CA ILE A 222 -39.08 20.53 33.53
C ILE A 222 -39.17 21.85 34.31
N THR A 223 -39.71 22.90 33.71
CA THR A 223 -40.04 24.09 34.46
C THR A 223 -41.40 24.67 34.02
N ILE A 224 -42.47 23.94 34.29
CA ILE A 224 -43.84 24.48 34.45
C ILE A 224 -44.51 23.74 35.61
#